data_4e8a0568cc9f2cf20249ce16f626c965
#
_entry.id   4e8a0568cc9f2cf20249ce16f626c965
#
_cell.length_a   1.000
_cell.length_b   1.000
_cell.length_c   1.000
_cell.angle_alpha   90.00
_cell.angle_beta   90.00
_cell.angle_gamma   90.00
#
_symmetry.space_group_name_H-M   'P 1'
#
loop_
_entity.id
_entity.type
_entity.pdbx_description
1 polymer ?
#
loop_
_entity_poly.entity_id
_entity_poly.type
_entity_poly.pdbx_seq_one_letter_code
_entity_poly.pdbx_strand_id
1 'polypeptide(L)'
;MGDTRAVNILKHTAKEMFPNLAVFDQPMTLSDMERAMGETSEMLGKPCVMVFDYLELLQGGGEDVPSKANTIKAFGKRHHVPLIVLHQSSRSSGADGRKMTISSGAYGGEQQASHIIGVRRKKFEIQSQIQEIQEKLAKGTATERLLERLDSLRYDERIHENTVTMNLVKCKRPASALLDDMDYEIEQGTGRLIPLGSELPSYIHRPNVSVETESYEPVEMW
;
A
#
# COMPACT_ATOMS: atom_id res chain seq x y z
N MET A 1 3.94 18.12 -27.22
CA MET A 1 2.48 18.03 -27.30
C MET A 1 2.11 16.56 -27.17
N GLY A 2 1.38 16.18 -26.09
CA GLY A 2 0.97 14.79 -25.89
C GLY A 2 -0.10 14.39 -26.91
N ASP A 3 -0.09 13.13 -27.32
CA ASP A 3 -1.07 12.57 -28.25
C ASP A 3 -2.47 12.61 -27.61
N THR A 4 -3.26 13.60 -28.01
CA THR A 4 -4.64 13.82 -27.53
C THR A 4 -5.51 12.57 -27.73
N ARG A 5 -5.23 11.78 -28.77
CA ARG A 5 -5.96 10.55 -29.06
C ARG A 5 -5.66 9.45 -28.01
N ALA A 6 -4.39 9.29 -27.64
CA ALA A 6 -3.99 8.34 -26.59
C ALA A 6 -4.59 8.70 -25.23
N VAL A 7 -4.59 9.99 -24.88
CA VAL A 7 -5.22 10.49 -23.65
C VAL A 7 -6.73 10.22 -23.63
N ASN A 8 -7.43 10.42 -24.75
CA ASN A 8 -8.87 10.18 -24.83
C ASN A 8 -9.20 8.67 -24.74
N ILE A 9 -8.40 7.81 -25.37
CA ILE A 9 -8.54 6.35 -25.26
C ILE A 9 -8.35 5.94 -23.79
N LEU A 10 -7.29 6.41 -23.12
CA LEU A 10 -7.04 6.09 -21.72
C LEU A 10 -8.19 6.53 -20.80
N LYS A 11 -8.70 7.75 -20.99
CA LYS A 11 -9.85 8.27 -20.20
C LYS A 11 -11.10 7.42 -20.41
N HIS A 12 -11.39 7.03 -21.65
CA HIS A 12 -12.55 6.20 -21.97
C HIS A 12 -12.42 4.82 -21.35
N THR A 13 -11.29 4.15 -21.58
CA THR A 13 -11.01 2.82 -21.03
C THR A 13 -11.04 2.84 -19.49
N ALA A 14 -10.44 3.85 -18.84
CA ALA A 14 -10.46 3.96 -17.39
C ALA A 14 -11.89 4.12 -16.85
N LYS A 15 -12.73 4.91 -17.52
CA LYS A 15 -14.12 5.10 -17.13
C LYS A 15 -14.97 3.83 -17.29
N GLU A 16 -14.71 3.04 -18.34
CA GLU A 16 -15.38 1.75 -18.55
C GLU A 16 -14.93 0.68 -17.57
N MET A 17 -13.60 0.60 -17.30
CA MET A 17 -13.05 -0.40 -16.39
C MET A 17 -13.31 -0.08 -14.91
N PHE A 18 -13.39 1.20 -14.56
CA PHE A 18 -13.53 1.68 -13.18
C PHE A 18 -14.69 2.67 -13.03
N PRO A 19 -15.93 2.27 -13.35
CA PRO A 19 -17.08 3.17 -13.36
C PRO A 19 -17.38 3.77 -11.98
N ASN A 20 -16.95 3.11 -10.91
CA ASN A 20 -17.18 3.52 -9.53
C ASN A 20 -15.94 4.15 -8.86
N LEU A 21 -14.98 4.64 -9.64
CA LEU A 21 -13.76 5.27 -9.15
C LEU A 21 -13.76 6.77 -9.45
N ALA A 22 -13.68 7.60 -8.42
CA ALA A 22 -13.37 9.02 -8.53
C ALA A 22 -11.90 9.25 -8.13
N VAL A 23 -11.14 9.99 -8.93
CA VAL A 23 -9.73 10.31 -8.69
C VAL A 23 -9.56 11.82 -8.66
N PHE A 24 -8.90 12.31 -7.63
CA PHE A 24 -8.52 13.71 -7.45
C PHE A 24 -6.99 13.78 -7.37
N ASP A 25 -6.35 14.42 -8.33
CA ASP A 25 -4.90 14.40 -8.53
C ASP A 25 -4.17 15.63 -7.99
N GLN A 26 -4.83 16.41 -7.14
CA GLN A 26 -4.27 17.63 -6.56
C GLN A 26 -4.15 17.53 -5.04
N PRO A 27 -3.19 18.26 -4.43
CA PRO A 27 -3.12 18.37 -2.98
C PRO A 27 -4.40 18.97 -2.42
N MET A 28 -4.95 18.36 -1.39
CA MET A 28 -6.25 18.70 -0.83
C MET A 28 -6.14 19.25 0.59
N THR A 29 -6.92 20.28 0.86
CA THR A 29 -7.28 20.69 2.22
C THR A 29 -8.44 19.84 2.74
N LEU A 30 -8.74 19.94 4.05
CA LEU A 30 -9.94 19.27 4.61
C LEU A 30 -11.23 19.76 3.90
N SER A 31 -11.31 21.04 3.55
CA SER A 31 -12.47 21.60 2.82
C SER A 31 -12.60 21.01 1.42
N ASP A 32 -11.47 20.78 0.73
CA ASP A 32 -11.48 20.15 -0.58
C ASP A 32 -11.92 18.68 -0.49
N MET A 33 -11.51 17.97 0.57
CA MET A 33 -11.97 16.60 0.85
C MET A 33 -13.48 16.54 1.09
N GLU A 34 -14.03 17.50 1.86
CA GLU A 34 -15.49 17.58 2.10
C GLU A 34 -16.25 17.81 0.78
N ARG A 35 -15.75 18.72 -0.07
CA ARG A 35 -16.31 18.95 -1.40
C ARG A 35 -16.22 17.72 -2.30
N ALA A 36 -15.05 17.09 -2.38
CA ALA A 36 -14.83 15.87 -3.17
C ALA A 36 -15.74 14.71 -2.72
N MET A 37 -15.96 14.58 -1.40
CA MET A 37 -16.90 13.60 -0.83
C MET A 37 -18.33 13.88 -1.30
N GLY A 38 -18.77 15.16 -1.26
CA GLY A 38 -20.09 15.57 -1.75
C GLY A 38 -20.26 15.27 -3.23
N GLU A 39 -19.36 15.75 -4.08
CA GLU A 39 -19.37 15.53 -5.53
C GLU A 39 -19.38 14.04 -5.89
N THR A 40 -18.55 13.22 -5.20
CA THR A 40 -18.51 11.78 -5.44
C THR A 40 -19.83 11.13 -5.02
N SER A 41 -20.39 11.53 -3.88
CA SER A 41 -21.65 10.98 -3.38
C SER A 41 -22.84 11.31 -4.29
N GLU A 42 -22.83 12.47 -4.92
CA GLU A 42 -23.85 12.86 -5.92
C GLU A 42 -23.72 12.08 -7.22
N MET A 43 -22.48 11.85 -7.69
CA MET A 43 -22.24 11.18 -8.98
C MET A 43 -22.29 9.65 -8.90
N LEU A 44 -21.77 9.06 -7.85
CA LEU A 44 -21.49 7.62 -7.73
C LEU A 44 -22.14 6.98 -6.50
N GLY A 45 -22.83 7.77 -5.68
CA GLY A 45 -23.28 7.33 -4.37
C GLY A 45 -22.18 7.40 -3.31
N LYS A 46 -22.53 7.05 -2.06
CA LYS A 46 -21.61 7.13 -0.94
C LYS A 46 -20.38 6.24 -1.17
N PRO A 47 -19.15 6.78 -1.08
CA PRO A 47 -17.95 6.00 -1.20
C PRO A 47 -17.87 4.85 -0.18
N CYS A 48 -17.50 3.66 -0.61
CA CYS A 48 -17.27 2.51 0.27
C CYS A 48 -15.89 2.53 0.92
N VAL A 49 -14.92 3.22 0.31
CA VAL A 49 -13.55 3.39 0.81
C VAL A 49 -12.94 4.65 0.20
N MET A 50 -12.07 5.33 0.93
CA MET A 50 -11.24 6.40 0.41
C MET A 50 -9.76 6.04 0.57
N VAL A 51 -8.98 6.35 -0.46
CA VAL A 51 -7.53 6.11 -0.49
C VAL A 51 -6.80 7.45 -0.58
N PHE A 52 -5.83 7.68 0.29
CA PHE A 52 -4.94 8.85 0.27
C PHE A 52 -3.54 8.42 -0.13
N ASP A 53 -3.08 8.90 -1.24
CA ASP A 53 -1.73 8.65 -1.76
C ASP A 53 -0.99 9.99 -1.93
N TYR A 54 -0.29 10.42 -0.94
CA TYR A 54 0.02 9.91 0.41
C TYR A 54 -0.27 10.99 1.48
N LEU A 55 -0.21 10.60 2.77
CA LEU A 55 -0.61 11.43 3.92
C LEU A 55 0.04 12.80 3.95
N GLU A 56 1.30 12.90 3.56
CA GLU A 56 2.09 14.12 3.63
C GLU A 56 1.59 15.21 2.68
N LEU A 57 0.86 14.83 1.61
CA LEU A 57 0.27 15.78 0.65
C LEU A 57 -0.96 16.50 1.18
N LEU A 58 -1.52 16.07 2.32
CA LEU A 58 -2.62 16.80 2.94
C LEU A 58 -2.20 18.21 3.32
N GLN A 59 -2.92 19.20 2.81
CA GLN A 59 -2.71 20.61 3.14
C GLN A 59 -3.56 21.00 4.36
N GLY A 60 -2.93 21.65 5.34
CA GLY A 60 -3.59 21.96 6.62
C GLY A 60 -3.77 20.71 7.49
N GLY A 61 -4.63 20.82 8.50
CA GLY A 61 -4.86 19.71 9.45
C GLY A 61 -3.75 19.55 10.51
N GLY A 62 -2.82 20.50 10.57
CA GLY A 62 -1.62 20.51 11.40
C GLY A 62 -0.35 20.48 10.55
N GLU A 63 0.77 20.88 11.15
CA GLU A 63 2.08 20.91 10.47
C GLU A 63 2.75 19.55 10.49
N ASP A 64 2.47 18.72 11.49
CA ASP A 64 3.07 17.41 11.67
C ASP A 64 2.19 16.28 11.17
N VAL A 65 2.81 15.15 10.88
CA VAL A 65 2.15 13.93 10.38
C VAL A 65 1.13 13.36 11.37
N PRO A 66 1.37 13.30 12.69
CA PRO A 66 0.36 12.88 13.65
C PRO A 66 -0.92 13.70 13.60
N SER A 67 -0.82 15.02 13.48
CA SER A 67 -1.97 15.94 13.38
C SER A 67 -2.75 15.69 12.09
N LYS A 68 -2.06 15.55 10.96
CA LYS A 68 -2.68 15.18 9.68
C LYS A 68 -3.40 13.84 9.76
N ALA A 69 -2.77 12.83 10.35
CA ALA A 69 -3.36 11.50 10.55
C ALA A 69 -4.62 11.56 11.44
N ASN A 70 -4.61 12.40 12.49
CA ASN A 70 -5.80 12.63 13.33
C ASN A 70 -6.92 13.30 12.55
N THR A 71 -6.60 14.28 11.72
CA THR A 71 -7.56 15.03 10.88
C THR A 71 -8.24 14.08 9.90
N ILE A 72 -7.48 13.28 9.15
CA ILE A 72 -8.02 12.27 8.23
C ILE A 72 -8.87 11.24 8.97
N LYS A 73 -8.41 10.77 10.12
CA LYS A 73 -9.17 9.82 10.92
C LYS A 73 -10.51 10.39 11.42
N ALA A 74 -10.51 11.65 11.85
CA ALA A 74 -11.73 12.35 12.26
C ALA A 74 -12.70 12.49 11.08
N PHE A 75 -12.17 12.83 9.89
CA PHE A 75 -12.92 12.89 8.65
C PHE A 75 -13.59 11.54 8.32
N GLY A 76 -12.84 10.45 8.29
CA GLY A 76 -13.39 9.12 8.00
C GLY A 76 -14.47 8.67 8.99
N LYS A 77 -14.31 9.01 10.29
CA LYS A 77 -15.33 8.75 11.30
C LYS A 77 -16.61 9.55 11.08
N ARG A 78 -16.48 10.83 10.74
CA ARG A 78 -17.63 11.73 10.47
C ARG A 78 -18.46 11.23 9.32
N HIS A 79 -17.82 10.80 8.25
CA HIS A 79 -18.48 10.33 7.03
C HIS A 79 -18.81 8.84 7.05
N HIS A 80 -18.39 8.10 8.09
CA HIS A 80 -18.55 6.65 8.18
C HIS A 80 -17.96 5.92 6.97
N VAL A 81 -16.76 6.32 6.53
CA VAL A 81 -16.04 5.74 5.41
C VAL A 81 -14.70 5.18 5.87
N PRO A 82 -14.39 3.91 5.55
CA PRO A 82 -13.06 3.35 5.74
C PRO A 82 -12.00 4.12 4.96
N LEU A 83 -10.83 4.29 5.56
CA LEU A 83 -9.71 5.01 4.97
C LEU A 83 -8.52 4.09 4.81
N ILE A 84 -7.92 4.12 3.63
CA ILE A 84 -6.60 3.57 3.36
C ILE A 84 -5.66 4.76 3.15
N VAL A 85 -4.62 4.85 3.95
CA VAL A 85 -3.68 5.98 3.91
C VAL A 85 -2.29 5.44 3.63
N LEU A 86 -1.70 5.85 2.53
CA LEU A 86 -0.31 5.56 2.24
C LEU A 86 0.57 6.55 2.99
N HIS A 87 1.67 6.06 3.52
CA HIS A 87 2.62 6.85 4.28
C HIS A 87 4.03 6.34 4.01
N GLN A 88 4.97 7.25 3.83
CA GLN A 88 6.35 6.89 3.57
C GLN A 88 7.03 6.40 4.86
N SER A 89 7.80 5.33 4.74
CA SER A 89 8.70 4.92 5.81
C SER A 89 9.85 5.90 5.97
N SER A 90 10.42 5.99 7.17
CA SER A 90 11.64 6.77 7.38
C SER A 90 12.79 6.20 6.53
N ARG A 91 13.66 7.08 6.04
CA ARG A 91 14.85 6.65 5.28
C ARG A 91 15.74 5.70 6.08
N SER A 92 15.80 5.88 7.40
CA SER A 92 16.60 5.05 8.30
C SER A 92 16.02 3.65 8.52
N SER A 93 14.70 3.45 8.34
CA SER A 93 14.05 2.16 8.58
C SER A 93 13.60 1.45 7.30
N GLY A 94 13.48 2.17 6.18
CA GLY A 94 12.99 1.63 4.90
C GLY A 94 14.04 1.55 3.80
N ALA A 95 15.15 2.31 3.92
CA ALA A 95 16.17 2.39 2.87
C ALA A 95 16.85 1.03 2.60
N ASP A 96 16.99 0.20 3.64
CA ASP A 96 17.67 -1.09 3.56
C ASP A 96 16.73 -2.27 3.30
N GLY A 97 15.45 -2.02 2.97
CA GLY A 97 14.46 -3.08 2.74
C GLY A 97 14.10 -3.91 3.97
N ARG A 98 14.52 -3.48 5.17
CA ARG A 98 14.30 -4.21 6.42
C ARG A 98 12.82 -4.35 6.76
N LYS A 99 12.49 -5.36 7.58
CA LYS A 99 11.12 -5.59 8.06
C LYS A 99 10.58 -4.35 8.75
N MET A 100 9.40 -3.91 8.32
CA MET A 100 8.72 -2.75 8.90
C MET A 100 8.22 -3.08 10.32
N THR A 101 8.39 -2.14 11.23
CA THR A 101 7.93 -2.18 12.62
C THR A 101 7.04 -0.97 12.92
N ILE A 102 6.41 -0.93 14.09
CA ILE A 102 5.60 0.24 14.51
C ILE A 102 6.40 1.55 14.50
N SER A 103 7.70 1.47 14.78
CA SER A 103 8.60 2.63 14.78
C SER A 103 9.20 2.97 13.41
N SER A 104 8.84 2.24 12.37
CA SER A 104 9.39 2.43 11.02
C SER A 104 8.78 3.60 10.26
N GLY A 105 7.67 4.15 10.72
CA GLY A 105 7.06 5.33 10.12
C GLY A 105 7.94 6.57 10.28
N ALA A 106 7.91 7.43 9.27
CA ALA A 106 8.81 8.58 9.21
C ALA A 106 8.56 9.59 10.34
N TYR A 107 7.30 9.69 10.82
CA TYR A 107 6.90 10.88 11.59
C TYR A 107 5.81 10.61 12.64
N GLY A 108 5.57 9.39 13.07
CA GLY A 108 4.70 9.08 14.22
C GLY A 108 3.19 9.04 13.95
N GLY A 109 2.74 9.07 12.69
CA GLY A 109 1.32 8.95 12.33
C GLY A 109 0.70 7.57 12.60
N GLU A 110 1.53 6.56 12.80
CA GLU A 110 1.16 5.15 12.96
C GLU A 110 0.30 4.90 14.20
N GLN A 111 0.44 5.72 15.22
CA GLN A 111 -0.36 5.58 16.45
C GLN A 111 -1.86 5.70 16.19
N GLN A 112 -2.24 6.48 15.19
CA GLN A 112 -3.62 6.76 14.82
C GLN A 112 -4.28 5.65 13.99
N ALA A 113 -3.49 4.86 13.28
CA ALA A 113 -4.00 3.76 12.46
C ALA A 113 -4.57 2.62 13.30
N SER A 114 -5.64 2.00 12.83
CA SER A 114 -6.19 0.77 13.41
C SER A 114 -5.44 -0.46 12.97
N HIS A 115 -4.98 -0.45 11.72
CA HIS A 115 -4.15 -1.48 11.12
C HIS A 115 -2.98 -0.81 10.40
N ILE A 116 -1.83 -1.44 10.41
CA ILE A 116 -0.66 -1.00 9.66
C ILE A 116 -0.12 -2.20 8.90
N ILE A 117 -0.03 -2.04 7.60
CA ILE A 117 0.60 -3.02 6.71
C ILE A 117 1.92 -2.43 6.25
N GLY A 118 3.02 -3.06 6.60
CA GLY A 118 4.34 -2.75 6.08
C GLY A 118 4.51 -3.38 4.71
N VAL A 119 5.01 -2.60 3.74
CA VAL A 119 5.29 -3.06 2.38
C VAL A 119 6.76 -2.81 2.09
N ARG A 120 7.50 -3.84 1.67
CA ARG A 120 8.93 -3.75 1.40
C ARG A 120 9.35 -4.64 0.24
N ARG A 121 10.53 -4.37 -0.32
CA ARG A 121 11.18 -5.23 -1.29
C ARG A 121 12.41 -5.88 -0.65
N LYS A 122 12.38 -7.20 -0.45
CA LYS A 122 13.51 -7.99 0.09
C LYS A 122 14.80 -7.76 -0.69
N LYS A 123 14.69 -7.53 -1.99
CA LYS A 123 15.85 -7.23 -2.85
C LYS A 123 16.75 -6.15 -2.25
N PHE A 124 16.18 -5.06 -1.73
CA PHE A 124 17.00 -3.98 -1.17
C PHE A 124 17.72 -4.36 0.11
N GLU A 125 17.08 -5.18 0.97
CA GLU A 125 17.74 -5.73 2.15
C GLU A 125 18.93 -6.63 1.77
N ILE A 126 18.74 -7.48 0.76
CA ILE A 126 19.78 -8.37 0.25
C ILE A 126 20.93 -7.55 -0.36
N GLN A 127 20.62 -6.53 -1.16
CA GLN A 127 21.63 -5.63 -1.74
C GLN A 127 22.45 -4.90 -0.67
N SER A 128 21.82 -4.45 0.41
CA SER A 128 22.53 -3.83 1.53
C SER A 128 23.50 -4.83 2.19
N GLN A 129 23.09 -6.09 2.39
CA GLN A 129 23.96 -7.14 2.93
C GLN A 129 25.12 -7.48 1.97
N ILE A 130 24.86 -7.52 0.68
CA ILE A 130 25.91 -7.71 -0.36
C ILE A 130 26.95 -6.60 -0.27
N GLN A 131 26.50 -5.34 -0.21
CA GLN A 131 27.38 -4.19 -0.08
C GLN A 131 28.23 -4.25 1.18
N GLU A 132 27.65 -4.58 2.33
CA GLU A 132 28.39 -4.73 3.59
C GLU A 132 29.51 -5.78 3.49
N ILE A 133 29.23 -6.92 2.83
CA ILE A 133 30.24 -7.96 2.62
C ILE A 133 31.33 -7.49 1.67
N GLN A 134 30.97 -6.83 0.57
CA GLN A 134 31.94 -6.29 -0.38
C GLN A 134 32.88 -5.28 0.27
N GLU A 135 32.37 -4.41 1.15
CA GLU A 135 33.19 -3.47 1.93
C GLU A 135 34.18 -4.17 2.87
N LYS A 136 33.74 -5.29 3.53
CA LYS A 136 34.63 -6.11 4.35
C LYS A 136 35.72 -6.79 3.54
N LEU A 137 35.37 -7.31 2.36
CA LEU A 137 36.33 -7.92 1.43
C LEU A 137 37.36 -6.89 0.94
N ALA A 138 36.91 -5.68 0.60
CA ALA A 138 37.81 -4.59 0.17
C ALA A 138 38.80 -4.14 1.27
N LYS A 139 38.43 -4.29 2.54
CA LYS A 139 39.31 -4.04 3.70
C LYS A 139 40.25 -5.20 4.03
N GLY A 140 40.30 -6.24 3.17
CA GLY A 140 41.22 -7.38 3.35
C GLY A 140 40.73 -8.44 4.33
N THR A 141 39.47 -8.41 4.75
CA THR A 141 38.88 -9.38 5.65
C THR A 141 38.23 -10.55 4.87
N ALA A 142 38.90 -11.06 3.85
CA ALA A 142 38.38 -12.16 3.05
C ALA A 142 38.45 -13.48 3.83
N THR A 143 37.27 -14.10 4.03
CA THR A 143 37.16 -15.46 4.53
C THR A 143 36.31 -16.29 3.57
N GLU A 144 36.56 -17.59 3.48
CA GLU A 144 35.79 -18.51 2.64
C GLU A 144 34.28 -18.39 2.97
N ARG A 145 33.94 -18.33 4.24
CA ARG A 145 32.56 -18.16 4.71
C ARG A 145 31.90 -16.86 4.21
N LEU A 146 32.65 -15.76 4.05
CA LEU A 146 32.11 -14.51 3.51
C LEU A 146 31.86 -14.62 2.00
N LEU A 147 32.70 -15.35 1.28
CA LEU A 147 32.49 -15.60 -0.15
C LEU A 147 31.28 -16.49 -0.41
N GLU A 148 31.13 -17.58 0.34
CA GLU A 148 29.94 -18.46 0.28
C GLU A 148 28.67 -17.67 0.58
N ARG A 149 28.71 -16.79 1.60
CA ARG A 149 27.57 -15.94 1.96
C ARG A 149 27.24 -14.95 0.85
N LEU A 150 28.25 -14.38 0.21
CA LEU A 150 28.06 -13.47 -0.92
C LEU A 150 27.37 -14.15 -2.10
N ASP A 151 27.79 -15.38 -2.43
CA ASP A 151 27.18 -16.13 -3.53
C ASP A 151 25.73 -16.54 -3.22
N SER A 152 25.45 -16.94 -1.98
CA SER A 152 24.08 -17.18 -1.51
C SER A 152 23.20 -15.95 -1.64
N LEU A 153 23.69 -14.78 -1.21
CA LEU A 153 22.93 -13.53 -1.29
C LEU A 153 22.69 -13.09 -2.75
N ARG A 154 23.65 -13.30 -3.65
CA ARG A 154 23.44 -13.02 -5.08
C ARG A 154 22.39 -13.93 -5.73
N TYR A 155 22.32 -15.16 -5.27
CA TYR A 155 21.25 -16.08 -5.68
C TYR A 155 19.88 -15.60 -5.15
N ASP A 156 19.81 -15.26 -3.88
CA ASP A 156 18.59 -14.74 -3.24
C ASP A 156 18.13 -13.42 -3.89
N GLU A 157 19.06 -12.52 -4.26
CA GLU A 157 18.74 -11.28 -4.94
C GLU A 157 17.99 -11.53 -6.26
N ARG A 158 18.44 -12.52 -7.04
CA ARG A 158 17.77 -12.89 -8.30
C ARG A 158 16.38 -13.47 -8.08
N ILE A 159 16.20 -14.32 -7.06
CA ILE A 159 14.89 -14.88 -6.72
C ILE A 159 13.92 -13.79 -6.29
N HIS A 160 14.39 -12.80 -5.54
CA HIS A 160 13.56 -11.72 -5.01
C HIS A 160 13.50 -10.47 -5.90
N GLU A 161 13.91 -10.56 -7.16
CA GLU A 161 13.94 -9.39 -8.07
C GLU A 161 12.58 -8.70 -8.19
N ASN A 162 11.52 -9.48 -8.35
CA ASN A 162 10.15 -8.99 -8.52
C ASN A 162 9.27 -9.26 -7.30
N THR A 163 9.85 -9.52 -6.13
CA THR A 163 9.11 -9.85 -4.92
C THR A 163 8.82 -8.61 -4.09
N VAL A 164 7.56 -8.47 -3.68
CA VAL A 164 7.11 -7.55 -2.63
C VAL A 164 6.72 -8.38 -1.41
N THR A 165 7.19 -7.95 -0.26
CA THR A 165 6.83 -8.56 1.03
C THR A 165 5.92 -7.63 1.80
N MET A 166 4.82 -8.15 2.31
CA MET A 166 3.90 -7.44 3.19
C MET A 166 3.90 -8.09 4.57
N ASN A 167 3.82 -7.27 5.61
CA ASN A 167 3.63 -7.76 6.97
C ASN A 167 2.60 -6.90 7.73
N LEU A 168 1.83 -7.52 8.60
CA LEU A 168 0.92 -6.81 9.49
C LEU A 168 1.70 -6.29 10.70
N VAL A 169 2.00 -4.99 10.70
CA VAL A 169 2.79 -4.32 11.75
C VAL A 169 1.95 -4.02 12.99
N LYS A 170 0.68 -3.69 12.78
CA LYS A 170 -0.26 -3.33 13.85
C LYS A 170 -1.67 -3.82 13.53
N CYS A 171 -2.35 -4.33 14.53
CA CYS A 171 -3.76 -4.63 14.51
C CYS A 171 -4.37 -4.28 15.88
N LYS A 172 -5.39 -3.42 15.92
CA LYS A 172 -6.09 -3.04 17.15
C LYS A 172 -7.09 -4.09 17.64
N ARG A 173 -7.56 -4.95 16.76
CA ARG A 173 -8.40 -6.08 17.15
C ARG A 173 -7.48 -7.26 17.45
N PRO A 174 -7.81 -8.11 18.43
CA PRO A 174 -7.05 -9.31 18.65
C PRO A 174 -7.15 -10.18 17.39
N ALA A 175 -6.23 -9.94 16.47
CA ALA A 175 -5.94 -10.91 15.43
C ALA A 175 -5.12 -11.97 16.11
N SER A 176 -5.52 -13.21 16.00
CA SER A 176 -4.87 -14.36 16.57
C SER A 176 -3.45 -14.58 16.04
N ALA A 177 -2.98 -13.84 15.08
CA ALA A 177 -1.62 -13.75 14.64
C ALA A 177 -1.35 -12.40 13.98
N LEU A 178 -0.32 -11.69 14.43
CA LEU A 178 0.42 -10.80 13.57
C LEU A 178 0.91 -11.69 12.42
N LEU A 179 0.40 -11.49 11.23
CA LEU A 179 0.78 -12.32 10.10
C LEU A 179 2.28 -12.11 9.84
N ASP A 180 2.99 -13.21 9.76
CA ASP A 180 4.36 -13.23 9.28
C ASP A 180 4.44 -12.65 7.88
N ASP A 181 5.66 -12.42 7.41
CA ASP A 181 5.90 -11.90 6.07
C ASP A 181 5.14 -12.73 5.02
N MET A 182 4.34 -12.04 4.21
CA MET A 182 3.70 -12.62 3.04
C MET A 182 4.39 -12.08 1.79
N ASP A 183 4.92 -12.97 1.00
CA ASP A 183 5.61 -12.62 -0.23
C ASP A 183 4.66 -12.69 -1.44
N TYR A 184 4.79 -11.69 -2.30
CA TYR A 184 4.04 -11.58 -3.55
C TYR A 184 4.99 -11.34 -4.70
N GLU A 185 4.76 -12.00 -5.81
CA GLU A 185 5.40 -11.66 -7.07
C GLU A 185 4.66 -10.51 -7.76
N ILE A 186 5.41 -9.54 -8.28
CA ILE A 186 4.88 -8.50 -9.14
C ILE A 186 4.87 -9.01 -10.57
N GLU A 187 3.70 -9.20 -11.15
CA GLU A 187 3.57 -9.51 -12.56
C GLU A 187 4.01 -8.30 -13.40
N GLN A 188 5.06 -8.50 -14.19
CA GLN A 188 5.59 -7.44 -15.03
C GLN A 188 4.58 -7.01 -16.10
N GLY A 189 4.41 -5.73 -16.27
CA GLY A 189 3.50 -5.13 -17.24
C GLY A 189 2.12 -4.79 -16.69
N THR A 190 1.57 -5.55 -15.73
CA THR A 190 0.28 -5.26 -15.11
C THR A 190 0.42 -4.66 -13.71
N GLY A 191 1.53 -4.93 -13.02
CA GLY A 191 1.74 -4.58 -11.61
C GLY A 191 0.92 -5.43 -10.63
N ARG A 192 0.25 -6.47 -11.11
CA ARG A 192 -0.55 -7.37 -10.28
C ARG A 192 0.33 -8.10 -9.27
N LEU A 193 -0.14 -8.21 -8.04
CA LEU A 193 0.52 -8.97 -6.98
C LEU A 193 -0.04 -10.39 -6.93
N ILE A 194 0.84 -11.38 -7.11
CA ILE A 194 0.51 -12.80 -7.08
C ILE A 194 1.12 -13.37 -5.79
N PRO A 195 0.32 -13.95 -4.87
CA PRO A 195 0.86 -14.53 -3.64
C PRO A 195 1.86 -15.63 -3.94
N LEU A 196 3.03 -15.60 -3.30
CA LEU A 196 4.02 -16.67 -3.32
C LEU A 196 3.79 -17.59 -2.12
N GLY A 197 3.51 -18.84 -2.38
CA GLY A 197 3.16 -19.83 -1.36
C GLY A 197 1.72 -20.32 -1.54
N SER A 198 1.58 -21.64 -1.60
CA SER A 198 0.37 -22.27 -2.09
C SER A 198 -0.78 -22.38 -1.10
N GLU A 199 -0.62 -21.91 0.13
CA GLU A 199 -1.68 -22.00 1.12
C GLU A 199 -1.89 -20.64 1.79
N LEU A 200 -2.91 -19.92 1.32
CA LEU A 200 -3.56 -18.94 2.17
C LEU A 200 -3.93 -19.66 3.47
N PRO A 201 -3.56 -19.10 4.64
CA PRO A 201 -3.91 -19.72 5.91
C PRO A 201 -5.38 -20.09 5.90
N SER A 202 -5.71 -21.31 6.34
CA SER A 202 -7.06 -21.90 6.29
C SER A 202 -8.14 -21.10 7.03
N TYR A 203 -7.76 -20.10 7.81
CA TYR A 203 -8.67 -19.17 8.48
C TYR A 203 -9.11 -17.99 7.59
N ILE A 204 -8.53 -17.79 6.39
CA ILE A 204 -9.12 -16.92 5.39
C ILE A 204 -10.20 -17.74 4.67
N HIS A 205 -11.24 -18.12 5.41
CA HIS A 205 -12.48 -18.50 4.78
C HIS A 205 -12.91 -17.32 3.91
N ARG A 206 -12.81 -17.49 2.60
CA ARG A 206 -13.63 -16.67 1.71
C ARG A 206 -15.05 -16.90 2.19
N PRO A 207 -15.78 -15.91 2.70
CA PRO A 207 -17.21 -16.08 2.78
C PRO A 207 -17.60 -16.44 1.35
N ASN A 208 -18.32 -17.56 1.16
CA ASN A 208 -19.02 -17.82 -0.08
C ASN A 208 -19.99 -16.65 -0.23
N VAL A 209 -19.51 -15.59 -0.88
CA VAL A 209 -20.37 -14.57 -1.41
C VAL A 209 -20.94 -15.23 -2.67
N SER A 210 -21.99 -16.02 -2.46
CA SER A 210 -22.97 -16.22 -3.50
C SER A 210 -23.47 -14.80 -3.81
N VAL A 211 -22.99 -14.24 -4.90
CA VAL A 211 -23.58 -13.06 -5.48
C VAL A 211 -24.94 -13.53 -5.97
N GLU A 212 -25.94 -13.50 -5.07
CA GLU A 212 -27.31 -13.45 -5.51
C GLU A 212 -27.41 -12.13 -6.28
N THR A 213 -27.42 -12.22 -7.59
CA THR A 213 -27.83 -11.16 -8.48
C THR A 213 -29.30 -10.90 -8.20
N GLU A 214 -29.60 -10.07 -7.22
CA GLU A 214 -30.90 -9.44 -7.13
C GLU A 214 -31.04 -8.62 -8.43
N SER A 215 -31.94 -9.09 -9.27
CA SER A 215 -32.37 -8.38 -10.46
C SER A 215 -33.06 -7.08 -10.00
N TYR A 216 -32.36 -5.96 -10.14
CA TYR A 216 -32.97 -4.65 -9.99
C TYR A 216 -33.98 -4.45 -11.13
N GLU A 217 -35.24 -4.55 -10.83
CA GLU A 217 -36.29 -4.02 -11.71
C GLU A 217 -36.19 -2.49 -11.68
N PRO A 218 -36.15 -1.80 -12.84
CA PRO A 218 -36.14 -0.36 -12.86
C PRO A 218 -37.48 0.18 -12.33
N VAL A 219 -37.40 0.97 -11.26
CA VAL A 219 -38.56 1.71 -10.77
C VAL A 219 -38.92 2.78 -11.81
N GLU A 220 -40.07 2.61 -12.50
CA GLU A 220 -40.62 3.64 -13.35
C GLU A 220 -40.98 4.88 -12.47
N MET A 221 -40.27 5.99 -12.72
CA MET A 221 -40.63 7.28 -12.13
C MET A 221 -41.80 7.87 -12.92
N TRP A 222 -42.89 8.09 -12.21
CA TRP A 222 -44.01 8.95 -12.60
C TRP A 222 -43.73 10.40 -12.23
#